data_54660fc13973bb5a36a93c3d2d5ba4c7
#
_entry.id   54660fc13973bb5a36a93c3d2d5ba4c7
#
_cell.length_a   1.000
_cell.length_b   1.000
_cell.length_c   1.000
_cell.angle_alpha   90.00
_cell.angle_beta   90.00
_cell.angle_gamma   90.00
#
_symmetry.space_group_name_H-M   'P 1'
#
loop_
_entity.id
_entity.type
_entity.pdbx_description
1 polymer ?
#
loop_
_entity_poly.entity_id
_entity_poly.type
_entity_poly.pdbx_seq_one_letter_code
_entity_poly.pdbx_strand_id
1 'polypeptide(L)'
;MKFMHGKMHRWALPLVAAGLCATLSVPAQARDASELMLKSVGTTENVSPVIAEAIKHAAMDLTPEQRKLALECWKNNVCETGHGNLTVAYADGFGENVWRQVTKMEFILQALTYPSIKKIIYTSATGDATKAVSDMRAYIAQKVDVIVIFADAGPALLPTVKEASEAGILVVLHNGTYVGGKAGKDFVTSIAEDLCALGTEFVKKVVENSSKDPTTIVELGGTPGNGLSAGWQKCAEQEIAKHKNMKLLGKADTNWTQEGSFKAMSGFLAQHGSVDAVLFEYADGFRGGLRAYEAAKKAPDLIVSLRTDEMGVICDWEKANDPNFKIFYSNGQNDQARFALTAAMMKKEGKDVPPTINVPFKMHPVVKGQCNPGVPESASLTTLVDNDMMKEMFAKQ
;
A
#
# COMPACT_ATOMS: atom_id res chain seq x y z
N MET A 1 70.40 -69.13 -32.17
CA MET A 1 70.00 -68.13 -33.15
C MET A 1 68.49 -68.17 -33.27
N LYS A 2 67.81 -67.30 -32.57
CA LYS A 2 66.41 -66.89 -32.90
C LYS A 2 66.10 -65.64 -32.03
N PHE A 3 65.93 -64.57 -32.72
CA PHE A 3 65.48 -63.27 -32.14
C PHE A 3 64.07 -63.37 -31.68
N MET A 4 63.76 -62.96 -30.45
CA MET A 4 62.40 -62.75 -30.00
C MET A 4 62.15 -61.23 -29.83
N HIS A 5 61.25 -60.73 -30.61
CA HIS A 5 60.79 -59.35 -30.55
C HIS A 5 59.81 -59.17 -29.36
N GLY A 6 60.15 -58.29 -28.39
CA GLY A 6 59.28 -57.85 -27.31
C GLY A 6 58.37 -56.74 -27.79
N LYS A 7 57.08 -56.94 -27.67
CA LYS A 7 56.06 -55.90 -27.90
C LYS A 7 55.90 -55.04 -26.65
N MET A 8 56.23 -53.76 -26.78
CA MET A 8 55.91 -52.74 -25.78
C MET A 8 54.43 -52.37 -25.85
N HIS A 9 53.64 -52.61 -24.81
CA HIS A 9 52.29 -52.11 -24.63
C HIS A 9 52.36 -50.71 -24.08
N ARG A 10 51.87 -49.72 -24.89
CA ARG A 10 51.64 -48.35 -24.43
C ARG A 10 50.29 -48.34 -23.72
N TRP A 11 50.28 -48.04 -22.45
CA TRP A 11 49.07 -47.72 -21.68
C TRP A 11 48.71 -46.27 -21.92
N ALA A 12 47.53 -46.04 -22.55
CA ALA A 12 46.94 -44.72 -22.67
C ALA A 12 46.04 -44.46 -21.43
N LEU A 13 46.39 -43.47 -20.65
CA LEU A 13 45.51 -42.93 -19.58
C LEU A 13 44.46 -42.06 -20.23
N PRO A 14 43.18 -42.19 -19.84
CA PRO A 14 42.14 -41.23 -20.27
C PRO A 14 42.28 -39.95 -19.45
N LEU A 15 42.45 -38.82 -20.12
CA LEU A 15 42.26 -37.49 -19.55
C LEU A 15 40.75 -37.29 -19.25
N VAL A 16 40.37 -37.27 -18.00
CA VAL A 16 39.06 -36.81 -17.54
C VAL A 16 39.11 -35.28 -17.56
N ALA A 17 38.52 -34.67 -18.55
CA ALA A 17 38.24 -33.25 -18.58
C ALA A 17 37.11 -32.96 -17.60
N ALA A 18 37.43 -32.45 -16.41
CA ALA A 18 36.46 -31.87 -15.49
C ALA A 18 36.00 -30.54 -16.05
N GLY A 19 34.84 -30.54 -16.70
CA GLY A 19 34.13 -29.32 -17.12
C GLY A 19 33.68 -28.57 -15.89
N LEU A 20 34.36 -27.46 -15.54
CA LEU A 20 33.78 -26.43 -14.65
C LEU A 20 32.58 -25.80 -15.37
N CYS A 21 31.38 -26.22 -15.02
CA CYS A 21 30.18 -25.42 -15.26
C CYS A 21 30.26 -24.20 -14.33
N ALA A 22 30.87 -23.10 -14.81
CA ALA A 22 30.68 -21.80 -14.22
C ALA A 22 29.23 -21.42 -14.49
N THR A 23 28.38 -21.56 -13.48
CA THR A 23 27.07 -20.94 -13.47
C THR A 23 27.31 -19.45 -13.50
N LEU A 24 27.16 -18.84 -14.68
CA LEU A 24 27.06 -17.40 -14.82
C LEU A 24 25.79 -16.98 -14.08
N SER A 25 25.95 -16.57 -12.81
CA SER A 25 24.92 -15.82 -12.12
C SER A 25 24.75 -14.54 -12.91
N VAL A 26 23.66 -14.45 -13.69
CA VAL A 26 23.21 -13.19 -14.28
C VAL A 26 22.99 -12.27 -13.08
N PRO A 27 23.67 -11.11 -12.99
CA PRO A 27 23.40 -10.16 -11.92
C PRO A 27 21.92 -9.80 -12.02
N ALA A 28 21.20 -9.94 -10.92
CA ALA A 28 19.81 -9.46 -10.82
C ALA A 28 19.86 -7.97 -11.20
N GLN A 29 19.06 -7.61 -12.19
CA GLN A 29 19.05 -6.24 -12.71
C GLN A 29 18.22 -5.40 -11.75
N ALA A 30 18.86 -4.47 -11.03
CA ALA A 30 18.17 -3.53 -10.15
C ALA A 30 16.98 -2.89 -10.89
N ARG A 31 15.84 -2.81 -10.23
CA ARG A 31 14.63 -2.22 -10.81
C ARG A 31 14.88 -0.74 -11.12
N ASP A 32 14.31 -0.22 -12.20
CA ASP A 32 14.44 1.20 -12.54
C ASP A 32 13.70 2.06 -11.50
N ALA A 33 14.45 2.87 -10.76
CA ALA A 33 13.89 3.77 -9.75
C ALA A 33 12.91 4.80 -10.34
N SER A 34 13.11 5.25 -11.59
CA SER A 34 12.20 6.19 -12.25
C SER A 34 10.87 5.51 -12.60
N GLU A 35 10.92 4.27 -13.07
CA GLU A 35 9.73 3.47 -13.33
C GLU A 35 8.94 3.21 -12.03
N LEU A 36 9.64 2.82 -10.96
CA LEU A 36 9.02 2.64 -9.65
C LEU A 36 8.40 3.93 -9.11
N MET A 37 9.07 5.08 -9.32
CA MET A 37 8.55 6.39 -8.92
C MET A 37 7.24 6.72 -9.67
N LEU A 38 7.22 6.54 -11.00
CA LEU A 38 6.02 6.75 -11.80
C LEU A 38 4.89 5.81 -11.39
N LYS A 39 5.21 4.55 -11.10
CA LYS A 39 4.25 3.56 -10.60
C LYS A 39 3.68 3.97 -9.24
N SER A 40 4.52 4.40 -8.31
CA SER A 40 4.19 4.71 -6.93
C SER A 40 3.41 6.02 -6.78
N VAL A 41 3.95 7.13 -7.33
CA VAL A 41 3.41 8.48 -7.10
C VAL A 41 2.99 9.21 -8.37
N GLY A 42 3.08 8.57 -9.53
CA GLY A 42 2.59 9.10 -10.82
C GLY A 42 3.43 10.24 -11.41
N THR A 43 4.56 10.60 -10.80
CA THR A 43 5.46 11.66 -11.26
C THR A 43 6.90 11.42 -10.81
N THR A 44 7.85 11.98 -11.55
CA THR A 44 9.28 12.04 -11.15
C THR A 44 9.69 13.46 -10.77
N GLU A 45 8.79 14.44 -10.92
CA GLU A 45 9.08 15.86 -10.72
C GLU A 45 8.56 16.33 -9.37
N ASN A 46 9.31 17.22 -8.72
CA ASN A 46 8.94 17.87 -7.45
C ASN A 46 8.60 16.88 -6.32
N VAL A 47 9.26 15.72 -6.31
CA VAL A 47 9.09 14.69 -5.30
C VAL A 47 9.96 15.00 -4.09
N SER A 48 9.43 14.76 -2.88
CA SER A 48 10.19 14.93 -1.64
C SER A 48 11.47 14.08 -1.65
N PRO A 49 12.61 14.60 -1.14
CA PRO A 49 13.84 13.81 -0.99
C PRO A 49 13.64 12.50 -0.23
N VAL A 50 12.71 12.45 0.73
CA VAL A 50 12.36 11.24 1.47
C VAL A 50 11.74 10.18 0.54
N ILE A 51 10.80 10.58 -0.32
CA ILE A 51 10.18 9.67 -1.30
C ILE A 51 11.23 9.19 -2.29
N ALA A 52 12.07 10.10 -2.81
CA ALA A 52 13.12 9.75 -3.75
C ALA A 52 14.11 8.73 -3.15
N GLU A 53 14.50 8.90 -1.88
CA GLU A 53 15.37 7.96 -1.19
C GLU A 53 14.68 6.61 -0.94
N ALA A 54 13.41 6.64 -0.54
CA ALA A 54 12.64 5.40 -0.33
C ALA A 54 12.51 4.57 -1.61
N ILE A 55 12.29 5.22 -2.76
CA ILE A 55 12.24 4.56 -4.06
C ILE A 55 13.59 3.98 -4.48
N LYS A 56 14.71 4.66 -4.20
CA LYS A 56 16.04 4.08 -4.44
C LYS A 56 16.24 2.78 -3.64
N HIS A 57 15.85 2.77 -2.38
CA HIS A 57 15.87 1.57 -1.55
C HIS A 57 14.93 0.50 -2.10
N ALA A 58 13.72 0.88 -2.53
CA ALA A 58 12.77 -0.04 -3.14
C ALA A 58 13.28 -0.64 -4.47
N ALA A 59 14.16 0.04 -5.18
CA ALA A 59 14.79 -0.44 -6.40
C ALA A 59 15.95 -1.42 -6.16
N MET A 60 16.43 -1.55 -4.92
CA MET A 60 17.50 -2.49 -4.57
C MET A 60 16.99 -3.93 -4.65
N ASP A 61 17.78 -4.81 -5.25
CA ASP A 61 17.50 -6.23 -5.26
C ASP A 61 17.74 -6.82 -3.87
N LEU A 62 16.73 -7.50 -3.35
CA LEU A 62 16.87 -8.31 -2.14
C LEU A 62 17.41 -9.69 -2.51
N THR A 63 18.33 -10.22 -1.70
CA THR A 63 18.82 -11.60 -1.88
C THR A 63 17.69 -12.60 -1.67
N PRO A 64 17.80 -13.85 -2.19
CA PRO A 64 16.82 -14.90 -1.92
C PRO A 64 16.58 -15.11 -0.41
N GLU A 65 17.63 -15.01 0.42
CA GLU A 65 17.54 -15.14 1.87
C GLU A 65 16.73 -13.98 2.48
N GLN A 66 16.96 -12.73 2.02
CA GLN A 66 16.19 -11.58 2.46
C GLN A 66 14.72 -11.68 2.03
N ARG A 67 14.43 -12.18 0.84
CA ARG A 67 13.05 -12.42 0.38
C ARG A 67 12.34 -13.47 1.25
N LYS A 68 13.02 -14.58 1.57
CA LYS A 68 12.51 -15.59 2.49
C LYS A 68 12.26 -14.99 3.88
N LEU A 69 13.21 -14.23 4.39
CA LEU A 69 13.08 -13.54 5.68
C LEU A 69 11.90 -12.54 5.67
N ALA A 70 11.66 -11.83 4.56
CA ALA A 70 10.51 -10.93 4.43
C ALA A 70 9.18 -11.67 4.67
N LEU A 71 9.01 -12.86 4.07
CA LEU A 71 7.83 -13.70 4.28
C LEU A 71 7.72 -14.22 5.71
N GLU A 72 8.83 -14.60 6.32
CA GLU A 72 8.88 -15.01 7.74
C GLU A 72 8.48 -13.85 8.66
N CYS A 73 9.01 -12.63 8.44
CA CYS A 73 8.64 -11.43 9.17
C CYS A 73 7.15 -11.12 9.01
N TRP A 74 6.65 -11.25 7.79
CA TRP A 74 5.25 -10.97 7.49
C TRP A 74 4.29 -11.93 8.20
N LYS A 75 4.65 -13.23 8.28
CA LYS A 75 3.86 -14.26 8.97
C LYS A 75 3.94 -14.13 10.49
N ASN A 76 5.14 -13.91 11.03
CA ASN A 76 5.42 -14.01 12.47
C ASN A 76 5.27 -12.68 13.23
N ASN A 77 5.10 -11.55 12.53
CA ASN A 77 5.03 -10.21 13.09
C ASN A 77 6.29 -9.70 13.80
N VAL A 78 7.25 -10.56 14.07
CA VAL A 78 8.54 -10.23 14.67
C VAL A 78 9.62 -11.06 13.99
N CYS A 79 10.72 -10.41 13.60
CA CYS A 79 11.87 -11.10 13.06
C CYS A 79 13.17 -10.34 13.34
N GLU A 80 14.30 -11.08 13.28
CA GLU A 80 15.64 -10.53 13.36
C GLU A 80 16.37 -10.71 12.02
N THR A 81 17.07 -9.65 11.61
CA THR A 81 17.76 -9.63 10.31
C THR A 81 19.12 -10.35 10.34
N GLY A 82 19.62 -10.64 11.54
CA GLY A 82 20.97 -11.22 11.74
C GLY A 82 22.10 -10.18 11.70
N HIS A 83 21.80 -8.89 11.54
CA HIS A 83 22.79 -7.80 11.50
C HIS A 83 22.22 -6.53 12.11
N GLY A 84 23.03 -5.45 12.15
CA GLY A 84 22.59 -4.14 12.65
C GLY A 84 22.42 -4.08 14.17
N ASN A 85 21.84 -2.97 14.62
CA ASN A 85 21.60 -2.71 16.05
C ASN A 85 20.27 -1.98 16.32
N LEU A 86 19.55 -1.56 15.28
CA LEU A 86 18.31 -0.81 15.41
C LEU A 86 17.09 -1.73 15.44
N THR A 87 16.13 -1.40 16.29
CA THR A 87 14.82 -2.04 16.30
C THR A 87 13.78 -1.07 15.74
N VAL A 88 13.08 -1.50 14.70
CA VAL A 88 12.01 -0.73 14.08
C VAL A 88 10.67 -1.41 14.27
N ALA A 89 9.63 -0.62 14.56
CA ALA A 89 8.29 -1.11 14.80
C ALA A 89 7.28 -0.48 13.84
N TYR A 90 6.29 -1.25 13.43
CA TYR A 90 5.12 -0.76 12.71
C TYR A 90 3.86 -1.01 13.55
N ALA A 91 3.24 0.08 14.03
CA ALA A 91 2.00 0.07 14.76
C ALA A 91 0.82 0.30 13.80
N ASP A 92 0.10 -0.75 13.47
CA ASP A 92 -1.07 -0.68 12.60
C ASP A 92 -2.35 -0.62 13.44
N GLY A 93 -3.17 0.41 13.21
CA GLY A 93 -4.40 0.58 13.97
C GLY A 93 -5.50 -0.43 13.61
N PHE A 94 -5.50 -0.97 12.39
CA PHE A 94 -6.56 -1.86 11.90
C PHE A 94 -6.06 -3.25 11.51
N GLY A 95 -5.14 -3.38 10.55
CA GLY A 95 -4.38 -4.57 10.21
C GLY A 95 -5.09 -5.77 9.59
N GLU A 96 -6.40 -5.74 9.41
CA GLU A 96 -7.19 -6.93 9.05
C GLU A 96 -7.43 -7.08 7.54
N ASN A 97 -7.54 -5.98 6.79
CA ASN A 97 -7.79 -6.08 5.37
C ASN A 97 -6.49 -6.31 4.58
N VAL A 98 -6.64 -6.74 3.34
CA VAL A 98 -5.52 -7.11 2.47
C VAL A 98 -4.63 -5.90 2.16
N TRP A 99 -5.21 -4.72 1.99
CA TRP A 99 -4.44 -3.49 1.79
C TRP A 99 -3.42 -3.27 2.93
N ARG A 100 -3.85 -3.48 4.18
CA ARG A 100 -2.96 -3.39 5.36
C ARG A 100 -1.87 -4.45 5.35
N GLN A 101 -2.20 -5.66 4.92
CA GLN A 101 -1.23 -6.76 4.81
C GLN A 101 -0.17 -6.47 3.75
N VAL A 102 -0.54 -5.85 2.62
CA VAL A 102 0.42 -5.38 1.61
C VAL A 102 1.27 -4.24 2.17
N THR A 103 0.66 -3.27 2.85
CA THR A 103 1.38 -2.15 3.49
C THR A 103 2.40 -2.65 4.53
N LYS A 104 2.06 -3.68 5.31
CA LYS A 104 3.01 -4.36 6.21
C LYS A 104 4.20 -4.94 5.44
N MET A 105 3.96 -5.59 4.29
CA MET A 105 5.06 -6.13 3.48
C MET A 105 5.91 -5.01 2.89
N GLU A 106 5.32 -3.89 2.45
CA GLU A 106 6.05 -2.72 1.99
C GLU A 106 7.03 -2.19 3.07
N PHE A 107 6.56 -2.11 4.33
CA PHE A 107 7.41 -1.73 5.46
C PHE A 107 8.55 -2.73 5.69
N ILE A 108 8.27 -4.03 5.67
CA ILE A 108 9.26 -5.09 5.89
C ILE A 108 10.33 -5.08 4.79
N LEU A 109 9.91 -5.04 3.52
CA LEU A 109 10.84 -5.00 2.39
C LEU A 109 11.75 -3.77 2.45
N GLN A 110 11.21 -2.61 2.86
CA GLN A 110 12.01 -1.40 3.05
C GLN A 110 13.02 -1.60 4.19
N ALA A 111 12.59 -2.16 5.31
CA ALA A 111 13.46 -2.37 6.47
C ALA A 111 14.66 -3.27 6.14
N LEU A 112 14.45 -4.30 5.31
CA LEU A 112 15.52 -5.22 4.90
C LEU A 112 16.57 -4.59 3.97
N THR A 113 16.33 -3.39 3.44
CA THR A 113 17.34 -2.67 2.65
C THR A 113 18.31 -1.86 3.53
N TYR A 114 18.07 -1.75 4.84
CA TYR A 114 18.93 -1.02 5.77
C TYR A 114 19.80 -1.96 6.60
N PRO A 115 21.12 -2.02 6.36
CA PRO A 115 22.03 -2.90 7.13
C PRO A 115 22.07 -2.58 8.63
N SER A 116 21.66 -1.39 9.04
CA SER A 116 21.62 -0.97 10.46
C SER A 116 20.42 -1.54 11.22
N ILE A 117 19.38 -2.06 10.55
CA ILE A 117 18.20 -2.61 11.21
C ILE A 117 18.46 -4.05 11.64
N LYS A 118 18.35 -4.30 12.95
CA LYS A 118 18.50 -5.61 13.58
C LYS A 118 17.18 -6.36 13.69
N LYS A 119 16.12 -5.64 14.07
CA LYS A 119 14.84 -6.25 14.43
C LYS A 119 13.67 -5.47 13.86
N ILE A 120 12.69 -6.20 13.34
CA ILE A 120 11.44 -5.68 12.80
C ILE A 120 10.30 -6.21 13.67
N ILE A 121 9.39 -5.32 14.10
CA ILE A 121 8.23 -5.66 14.91
C ILE A 121 6.99 -5.07 14.25
N TYR A 122 5.91 -5.86 14.17
CA TYR A 122 4.60 -5.41 13.73
C TYR A 122 3.54 -5.73 14.79
N THR A 123 2.62 -4.80 15.03
CA THR A 123 1.38 -5.06 15.76
C THR A 123 0.18 -4.54 15.01
N SER A 124 -0.95 -5.21 15.19
CA SER A 124 -2.25 -4.74 14.75
C SER A 124 -3.15 -4.51 15.96
N ALA A 125 -3.72 -3.32 16.04
CA ALA A 125 -4.69 -3.00 17.08
C ALA A 125 -6.09 -3.51 16.76
N THR A 126 -6.34 -4.02 15.55
CA THR A 126 -7.64 -4.58 15.11
C THR A 126 -8.82 -3.63 15.32
N GLY A 127 -8.57 -2.31 15.20
CA GLY A 127 -9.57 -1.26 15.41
C GLY A 127 -9.80 -0.88 16.88
N ASP A 128 -9.11 -1.51 17.84
CA ASP A 128 -9.22 -1.21 19.27
C ASP A 128 -8.23 -0.12 19.69
N ALA A 129 -8.75 1.06 20.04
CA ALA A 129 -7.95 2.19 20.49
C ALA A 129 -7.16 1.90 21.78
N THR A 130 -7.71 1.09 22.69
CA THR A 130 -7.02 0.70 23.94
C THR A 130 -5.82 -0.17 23.65
N LYS A 131 -6.00 -1.13 22.72
CA LYS A 131 -4.90 -1.97 22.24
C LYS A 131 -3.84 -1.14 21.52
N ALA A 132 -4.23 -0.20 20.66
CA ALA A 132 -3.28 0.69 19.96
C ALA A 132 -2.39 1.47 20.97
N VAL A 133 -2.97 2.02 22.04
CA VAL A 133 -2.24 2.69 23.13
C VAL A 133 -1.32 1.69 23.85
N SER A 134 -1.80 0.47 24.14
CA SER A 134 -1.01 -0.58 24.79
C SER A 134 0.18 -1.02 23.95
N ASP A 135 -0.02 -1.21 22.65
CA ASP A 135 1.03 -1.59 21.70
C ASP A 135 2.12 -0.52 21.63
N MET A 136 1.75 0.77 21.59
CA MET A 136 2.70 1.89 21.65
C MET A 136 3.53 1.89 22.92
N ARG A 137 2.91 1.67 24.08
CA ARG A 137 3.62 1.58 25.37
C ARG A 137 4.55 0.37 25.44
N ALA A 138 4.16 -0.76 24.85
CA ALA A 138 5.02 -1.93 24.75
C ALA A 138 6.28 -1.64 23.91
N TYR A 139 6.18 -0.85 22.84
CA TYR A 139 7.34 -0.40 22.07
C TYR A 139 8.24 0.54 22.87
N ILE A 140 7.66 1.48 23.63
CA ILE A 140 8.43 2.37 24.52
C ILE A 140 9.20 1.57 25.56
N ALA A 141 8.54 0.59 26.20
CA ALA A 141 9.17 -0.28 27.19
C ALA A 141 10.29 -1.16 26.59
N GLN A 142 10.17 -1.58 25.34
CA GLN A 142 11.20 -2.32 24.59
C GLN A 142 12.32 -1.40 24.07
N LYS A 143 12.21 -0.07 24.21
CA LYS A 143 13.17 0.92 23.74
C LYS A 143 13.48 0.74 22.24
N VAL A 144 12.44 0.59 21.42
CA VAL A 144 12.61 0.55 19.97
C VAL A 144 13.19 1.88 19.47
N ASP A 145 13.90 1.88 18.36
CA ASP A 145 14.50 3.10 17.81
C ASP A 145 13.52 3.93 16.96
N VAL A 146 12.61 3.23 16.28
CA VAL A 146 11.67 3.84 15.34
C VAL A 146 10.29 3.21 15.52
N ILE A 147 9.24 4.03 15.49
CA ILE A 147 7.85 3.61 15.35
C ILE A 147 7.27 4.29 14.12
N VAL A 148 6.89 3.50 13.11
CA VAL A 148 6.00 3.93 12.04
C VAL A 148 4.57 3.59 12.46
N ILE A 149 3.66 4.56 12.39
CA ILE A 149 2.30 4.36 12.90
C ILE A 149 1.24 4.73 11.86
N PHE A 150 0.29 3.82 11.66
CA PHE A 150 -1.00 4.11 11.07
C PHE A 150 -2.00 4.34 12.21
N ALA A 151 -2.29 5.61 12.48
CA ALA A 151 -2.92 6.03 13.72
C ALA A 151 -4.46 6.08 13.62
N ASP A 152 -5.13 4.93 13.36
CA ASP A 152 -6.60 4.87 13.24
C ASP A 152 -7.33 5.32 14.51
N ALA A 153 -6.74 5.13 15.69
CA ALA A 153 -7.31 5.62 16.95
C ALA A 153 -7.20 7.16 17.13
N GLY A 154 -6.61 7.87 16.16
CA GLY A 154 -6.61 9.32 16.10
C GLY A 154 -6.01 10.00 17.34
N PRO A 155 -6.66 11.07 17.85
CA PRO A 155 -6.13 11.85 18.98
C PRO A 155 -5.92 11.08 20.29
N ALA A 156 -6.53 9.91 20.45
CA ALA A 156 -6.30 9.05 21.62
C ALA A 156 -4.82 8.58 21.73
N LEU A 157 -4.09 8.57 20.62
CA LEU A 157 -2.68 8.18 20.57
C LEU A 157 -1.70 9.32 20.90
N LEU A 158 -2.14 10.58 20.90
CA LEU A 158 -1.24 11.72 21.13
C LEU A 158 -0.41 11.60 22.41
N PRO A 159 -0.97 11.21 23.59
CA PRO A 159 -0.17 11.05 24.79
C PRO A 159 0.98 10.06 24.63
N THR A 160 0.72 8.87 24.04
CA THR A 160 1.74 7.85 23.84
C THR A 160 2.73 8.19 22.72
N VAL A 161 2.31 8.94 21.71
CA VAL A 161 3.21 9.50 20.68
C VAL A 161 4.21 10.45 21.31
N LYS A 162 3.76 11.35 22.21
CA LYS A 162 4.64 12.26 22.96
C LYS A 162 5.57 11.49 23.90
N GLU A 163 5.03 10.53 24.65
CA GLU A 163 5.80 9.65 25.55
C GLU A 163 6.93 8.93 24.79
N ALA A 164 6.65 8.41 23.59
CA ALA A 164 7.66 7.80 22.74
C ALA A 164 8.74 8.80 22.27
N SER A 165 8.32 9.98 21.82
CA SER A 165 9.24 11.04 21.38
C SER A 165 10.13 11.54 22.54
N GLU A 166 9.59 11.72 23.73
CA GLU A 166 10.33 12.09 24.95
C GLU A 166 11.32 11.00 25.37
N ALA A 167 11.02 9.73 25.10
CA ALA A 167 11.92 8.60 25.28
C ALA A 167 13.03 8.51 24.20
N GLY A 168 13.06 9.44 23.23
CA GLY A 168 14.04 9.48 22.16
C GLY A 168 13.73 8.55 20.98
N ILE A 169 12.52 7.99 20.90
CA ILE A 169 12.07 7.15 19.81
C ILE A 169 11.58 8.03 18.65
N LEU A 170 12.00 7.73 17.43
CA LEU A 170 11.54 8.45 16.25
C LEU A 170 10.16 7.92 15.83
N VAL A 171 9.12 8.74 15.98
CA VAL A 171 7.75 8.39 15.58
C VAL A 171 7.42 9.06 14.24
N VAL A 172 6.93 8.31 13.27
CA VAL A 172 6.47 8.82 11.97
C VAL A 172 5.05 8.37 11.69
N LEU A 173 4.18 9.34 11.36
CA LEU A 173 2.80 9.08 10.97
C LEU A 173 2.69 8.91 9.46
N HIS A 174 1.79 8.05 8.99
CA HIS A 174 1.51 7.93 7.56
C HIS A 174 0.03 7.70 7.25
N ASN A 175 -0.31 7.77 5.96
CA ASN A 175 -1.67 7.57 5.40
C ASN A 175 -2.72 8.57 5.89
N GLY A 176 -2.34 9.82 6.08
CA GLY A 176 -3.29 10.89 6.39
C GLY A 176 -3.91 10.81 7.78
N THR A 177 -3.39 9.95 8.66
CA THR A 177 -3.90 9.83 10.03
C THR A 177 -3.48 11.02 10.88
N TYR A 178 -4.44 11.53 11.67
CA TYR A 178 -4.26 12.70 12.51
C TYR A 178 -4.35 12.32 13.99
N VAL A 179 -3.28 12.57 14.71
CA VAL A 179 -3.23 12.35 16.18
C VAL A 179 -3.31 13.66 16.97
N GLY A 180 -3.24 14.82 16.33
CA GLY A 180 -2.93 16.08 16.99
C GLY A 180 -1.43 16.23 17.23
N GLY A 181 -1.05 17.24 18.01
CA GLY A 181 0.36 17.53 18.29
C GLY A 181 1.06 18.28 17.15
N LYS A 182 2.38 18.36 17.24
CA LYS A 182 3.22 19.15 16.33
C LYS A 182 4.33 18.30 15.74
N ALA A 183 4.34 18.17 14.43
CA ALA A 183 5.46 17.57 13.69
C ALA A 183 6.79 18.33 13.95
N GLY A 184 7.89 17.59 13.97
CA GLY A 184 9.20 18.11 14.35
C GLY A 184 9.41 18.28 15.87
N LYS A 185 8.35 18.07 16.68
CA LYS A 185 8.41 18.13 18.15
C LYS A 185 7.86 16.86 18.79
N ASP A 186 6.56 16.58 18.56
CA ASP A 186 5.87 15.46 19.19
C ASP A 186 6.05 14.17 18.39
N PHE A 187 6.37 14.28 17.10
CA PHE A 187 6.75 13.22 16.17
C PHE A 187 7.60 13.82 15.03
N VAL A 188 8.28 13.00 14.24
CA VAL A 188 9.22 13.46 13.20
C VAL A 188 8.48 14.17 12.07
N THR A 189 7.55 13.46 11.42
CA THR A 189 6.81 13.94 10.25
C THR A 189 5.50 13.18 10.09
N SER A 190 4.59 13.75 9.31
CA SER A 190 3.39 13.09 8.79
C SER A 190 3.48 12.96 7.28
N ILE A 191 3.17 11.78 6.76
CA ILE A 191 3.23 11.45 5.33
C ILE A 191 1.83 11.11 4.86
N ALA A 192 1.36 11.83 3.85
CA ALA A 192 0.04 11.62 3.28
C ALA A 192 -0.05 12.25 1.90
N GLU A 193 -0.97 11.77 1.09
CA GLU A 193 -1.51 12.56 -0.02
C GLU A 193 -2.38 13.71 0.50
N ASP A 194 -2.59 14.72 -0.35
CA ASP A 194 -3.55 15.78 -0.06
C ASP A 194 -4.99 15.24 -0.19
N LEU A 195 -5.61 14.91 0.94
CA LEU A 195 -6.97 14.36 0.97
C LEU A 195 -8.01 15.33 0.42
N CYS A 196 -7.79 16.64 0.58
CA CYS A 196 -8.71 17.63 -0.01
C CYS A 196 -8.60 17.64 -1.54
N ALA A 197 -7.38 17.58 -2.07
CA ALA A 197 -7.17 17.44 -3.51
C ALA A 197 -7.75 16.12 -4.02
N LEU A 198 -7.62 15.01 -3.27
CA LEU A 198 -8.20 13.72 -3.64
C LEU A 198 -9.71 13.79 -3.79
N GLY A 199 -10.43 14.35 -2.79
CA GLY A 199 -11.88 14.52 -2.86
C GLY A 199 -12.31 15.40 -4.03
N THR A 200 -11.58 16.49 -4.30
CA THR A 200 -11.81 17.35 -5.45
C THR A 200 -11.61 16.60 -6.77
N GLU A 201 -10.52 15.84 -6.91
CA GLU A 201 -10.24 15.05 -8.12
C GLU A 201 -11.27 13.93 -8.34
N PHE A 202 -11.79 13.30 -7.28
CA PHE A 202 -12.90 12.34 -7.39
C PHE A 202 -14.10 12.95 -8.10
N VAL A 203 -14.53 14.13 -7.65
CA VAL A 203 -15.69 14.84 -8.25
C VAL A 203 -15.39 15.28 -9.67
N LYS A 204 -14.18 15.78 -9.96
CA LYS A 204 -13.79 16.16 -11.32
C LYS A 204 -13.91 14.99 -12.29
N LYS A 205 -13.52 13.77 -11.89
CA LYS A 205 -13.69 12.60 -12.75
C LYS A 205 -15.15 12.29 -13.03
N VAL A 206 -16.05 12.54 -12.09
CA VAL A 206 -17.49 12.44 -12.32
C VAL A 206 -17.96 13.52 -13.29
N VAL A 207 -17.57 14.80 -13.08
CA VAL A 207 -17.90 15.94 -13.96
C VAL A 207 -17.48 15.68 -15.40
N GLU A 208 -16.24 15.22 -15.60
CA GLU A 208 -15.67 14.98 -16.93
C GLU A 208 -16.33 13.81 -17.68
N ASN A 209 -17.00 12.90 -16.98
CA ASN A 209 -17.44 11.64 -17.53
C ASN A 209 -18.95 11.39 -17.48
N SER A 210 -19.73 12.24 -16.79
CA SER A 210 -21.18 12.16 -16.75
C SER A 210 -21.82 13.15 -17.72
N SER A 211 -22.87 12.70 -18.40
CA SER A 211 -23.76 13.54 -19.22
C SER A 211 -25.16 13.70 -18.61
N LYS A 212 -25.37 13.14 -17.39
CA LYS A 212 -26.68 13.15 -16.72
C LYS A 212 -26.94 14.50 -16.01
N ASP A 213 -28.20 14.90 -15.93
CA ASP A 213 -28.64 16.12 -15.24
C ASP A 213 -29.93 15.83 -14.46
N PRO A 214 -29.91 15.74 -13.12
CA PRO A 214 -28.71 15.74 -12.30
C PRO A 214 -27.96 14.41 -12.35
N THR A 215 -26.63 14.48 -12.18
CA THR A 215 -25.81 13.33 -11.86
C THR A 215 -25.90 13.04 -10.36
N THR A 216 -26.36 11.86 -9.98
CA THR A 216 -26.52 11.45 -8.58
C THR A 216 -25.25 10.77 -8.05
N ILE A 217 -24.79 11.22 -6.89
CA ILE A 217 -23.52 10.81 -6.29
C ILE A 217 -23.75 10.24 -4.89
N VAL A 218 -23.05 9.17 -4.51
CA VAL A 218 -22.93 8.71 -3.14
C VAL A 218 -21.47 8.65 -2.72
N GLU A 219 -21.22 8.87 -1.44
CA GLU A 219 -19.89 8.76 -0.84
C GLU A 219 -19.87 7.56 0.10
N LEU A 220 -18.90 6.67 -0.08
CA LEU A 220 -18.64 5.56 0.81
C LEU A 220 -17.37 5.85 1.62
N GLY A 221 -17.46 5.77 2.92
CA GLY A 221 -16.35 5.97 3.83
C GLY A 221 -15.92 4.66 4.53
N GLY A 222 -14.89 4.76 5.34
CA GLY A 222 -14.38 3.67 6.16
C GLY A 222 -15.18 3.44 7.43
N THR A 223 -14.50 3.51 8.58
CA THR A 223 -15.12 3.44 9.91
C THR A 223 -15.72 4.77 10.33
N PRO A 224 -16.80 4.79 11.11
CA PRO A 224 -17.41 6.02 11.60
C PRO A 224 -16.40 6.96 12.27
N GLY A 225 -16.37 8.22 11.84
CA GLY A 225 -15.49 9.24 12.39
C GLY A 225 -14.01 9.14 11.97
N ASN A 226 -13.70 8.30 11.00
CA ASN A 226 -12.32 8.17 10.50
C ASN A 226 -11.83 9.44 9.80
N GLY A 227 -10.63 9.91 10.17
CA GLY A 227 -10.07 11.16 9.65
C GLY A 227 -9.70 11.11 8.16
N LEU A 228 -9.36 9.93 7.61
CA LEU A 228 -9.09 9.75 6.18
C LEU A 228 -10.35 10.04 5.37
N SER A 229 -11.46 9.35 5.70
CA SER A 229 -12.76 9.55 5.03
C SER A 229 -13.24 11.00 5.16
N ALA A 230 -13.27 11.55 6.37
CA ALA A 230 -13.69 12.92 6.61
C ALA A 230 -12.84 13.95 5.85
N GLY A 231 -11.55 13.69 5.67
CA GLY A 231 -10.62 14.59 4.99
C GLY A 231 -10.96 14.81 3.52
N TRP A 232 -11.20 13.76 2.77
CA TRP A 232 -11.52 13.86 1.35
C TRP A 232 -13.00 14.21 1.12
N GLN A 233 -13.93 13.63 1.89
CA GLN A 233 -15.37 13.86 1.74
C GLN A 233 -15.75 15.34 1.87
N LYS A 234 -15.18 16.04 2.86
CA LYS A 234 -15.41 17.47 3.03
C LYS A 234 -15.13 18.29 1.76
N CYS A 235 -14.04 17.99 1.07
CA CYS A 235 -13.66 18.73 -0.15
C CYS A 235 -14.43 18.23 -1.38
N ALA A 236 -14.80 16.94 -1.43
CA ALA A 236 -15.70 16.41 -2.44
C ALA A 236 -17.07 17.09 -2.37
N GLU A 237 -17.67 17.20 -1.18
CA GLU A 237 -18.95 17.91 -0.97
C GLU A 237 -18.85 19.39 -1.40
N GLN A 238 -17.74 20.07 -1.07
CA GLN A 238 -17.51 21.44 -1.50
C GLN A 238 -17.39 21.56 -3.03
N GLU A 239 -16.78 20.58 -3.68
CA GLU A 239 -16.67 20.55 -5.14
C GLU A 239 -18.01 20.24 -5.79
N ILE A 240 -18.77 19.24 -5.30
CA ILE A 240 -20.13 18.93 -5.77
C ILE A 240 -21.02 20.17 -5.72
N ALA A 241 -20.94 20.96 -4.64
CA ALA A 241 -21.76 22.17 -4.47
C ALA A 241 -21.54 23.28 -5.53
N LYS A 242 -20.40 23.23 -6.25
CA LYS A 242 -20.10 24.16 -7.36
C LYS A 242 -20.85 23.79 -8.65
N HIS A 243 -21.33 22.56 -8.78
CA HIS A 243 -21.94 22.02 -9.99
C HIS A 243 -23.45 21.83 -9.84
N LYS A 244 -24.26 22.69 -10.48
CA LYS A 244 -25.75 22.68 -10.39
C LYS A 244 -26.37 21.37 -10.89
N ASN A 245 -25.70 20.68 -11.80
CA ASN A 245 -26.12 19.40 -12.35
C ASN A 245 -25.62 18.17 -11.54
N MET A 246 -25.14 18.39 -10.32
CA MET A 246 -24.68 17.30 -9.44
C MET A 246 -25.51 17.27 -8.16
N LYS A 247 -25.81 16.07 -7.68
CA LYS A 247 -26.63 15.88 -6.48
C LYS A 247 -26.02 14.78 -5.61
N LEU A 248 -25.51 15.14 -4.42
CA LEU A 248 -25.16 14.18 -3.39
C LEU A 248 -26.43 13.57 -2.81
N LEU A 249 -26.59 12.24 -2.92
CA LEU A 249 -27.72 11.50 -2.35
C LEU A 249 -27.49 11.17 -0.87
N GLY A 250 -26.24 10.95 -0.48
CA GLY A 250 -25.86 10.64 0.90
C GLY A 250 -24.48 10.02 1.03
N LYS A 251 -24.16 9.72 2.28
CA LYS A 251 -22.90 9.07 2.70
C LYS A 251 -23.18 7.82 3.53
N ALA A 252 -22.27 6.86 3.50
CA ALA A 252 -22.36 5.68 4.34
C ALA A 252 -20.97 5.20 4.75
N ASP A 253 -20.82 4.78 5.99
CA ASP A 253 -19.61 4.09 6.49
C ASP A 253 -19.71 2.61 6.16
N THR A 254 -18.63 2.05 5.61
CA THR A 254 -18.56 0.66 5.13
C THR A 254 -17.62 -0.22 5.95
N ASN A 255 -16.90 0.37 6.90
CA ASN A 255 -15.80 -0.26 7.64
C ASN A 255 -14.72 -0.86 6.71
N TRP A 256 -14.57 -0.30 5.49
CA TRP A 256 -13.68 -0.84 4.44
C TRP A 256 -13.92 -2.32 4.14
N THR A 257 -15.17 -2.79 4.21
CA THR A 257 -15.52 -4.17 3.92
C THR A 257 -16.42 -4.26 2.70
N GLN A 258 -16.35 -5.38 1.99
CA GLN A 258 -17.28 -5.69 0.91
C GLN A 258 -18.72 -5.82 1.42
N GLU A 259 -18.92 -6.36 2.63
CA GLU A 259 -20.24 -6.48 3.27
C GLU A 259 -20.84 -5.11 3.57
N GLY A 260 -20.04 -4.18 4.14
CA GLY A 260 -20.48 -2.80 4.41
C GLY A 260 -20.86 -2.07 3.13
N SER A 261 -20.06 -2.19 2.08
CA SER A 261 -20.36 -1.58 0.78
C SER A 261 -21.59 -2.19 0.12
N PHE A 262 -21.78 -3.51 0.22
CA PHE A 262 -22.99 -4.19 -0.26
C PHE A 262 -24.24 -3.62 0.43
N LYS A 263 -24.22 -3.54 1.76
CA LYS A 263 -25.34 -3.00 2.55
C LYS A 263 -25.63 -1.54 2.19
N ALA A 264 -24.60 -0.70 2.12
CA ALA A 264 -24.74 0.72 1.79
C ALA A 264 -25.34 0.92 0.40
N MET A 265 -24.77 0.29 -0.62
CA MET A 265 -25.24 0.42 -2.01
C MET A 265 -26.62 -0.20 -2.21
N SER A 266 -26.94 -1.33 -1.55
CA SER A 266 -28.30 -1.88 -1.57
C SER A 266 -29.33 -0.90 -1.02
N GLY A 267 -28.98 -0.18 0.07
CA GLY A 267 -29.82 0.86 0.66
C GLY A 267 -30.05 2.03 -0.31
N PHE A 268 -28.98 2.55 -0.94
CA PHE A 268 -29.10 3.66 -1.91
C PHE A 268 -29.91 3.24 -3.14
N LEU A 269 -29.68 2.04 -3.68
CA LEU A 269 -30.45 1.54 -4.84
C LEU A 269 -31.92 1.33 -4.51
N ALA A 270 -32.24 0.85 -3.31
CA ALA A 270 -33.63 0.68 -2.87
C ALA A 270 -34.36 2.05 -2.68
N GLN A 271 -33.65 3.04 -2.14
CA GLN A 271 -34.22 4.37 -1.85
C GLN A 271 -34.35 5.24 -3.10
N HIS A 272 -33.37 5.19 -4.01
CA HIS A 272 -33.28 6.14 -5.14
C HIS A 272 -33.49 5.49 -6.50
N GLY A 273 -33.52 4.17 -6.57
CA GLY A 273 -33.66 3.42 -7.83
C GLY A 273 -32.36 3.30 -8.63
N SER A 274 -31.52 4.33 -8.67
CA SER A 274 -30.22 4.35 -9.34
C SER A 274 -29.24 5.27 -8.60
N VAL A 275 -27.94 5.05 -8.84
CA VAL A 275 -26.83 5.91 -8.44
C VAL A 275 -25.94 6.06 -9.67
N ASP A 276 -25.54 7.28 -10.01
CA ASP A 276 -24.74 7.54 -11.22
C ASP A 276 -23.24 7.59 -10.94
N ALA A 277 -22.86 7.93 -9.71
CA ALA A 277 -21.45 7.93 -9.32
C ALA A 277 -21.24 7.51 -7.86
N VAL A 278 -20.11 6.85 -7.61
CA VAL A 278 -19.65 6.48 -6.28
C VAL A 278 -18.25 7.03 -6.07
N LEU A 279 -18.04 7.73 -4.97
CA LEU A 279 -16.73 8.15 -4.48
C LEU A 279 -16.37 7.26 -3.29
N PHE A 280 -15.22 6.59 -3.35
CA PHE A 280 -14.80 5.67 -2.29
C PHE A 280 -13.29 5.53 -2.20
N GLU A 281 -12.78 5.37 -1.00
CA GLU A 281 -11.34 5.25 -0.77
C GLU A 281 -10.78 3.82 -0.82
N TYR A 282 -11.62 2.78 -1.04
CA TYR A 282 -11.18 1.39 -0.99
C TYR A 282 -11.78 0.53 -2.10
N ALA A 283 -10.95 0.15 -3.06
CA ALA A 283 -11.39 -0.53 -4.28
C ALA A 283 -11.90 -1.96 -4.02
N ASP A 284 -11.16 -2.79 -3.25
CA ASP A 284 -11.65 -4.14 -2.94
C ASP A 284 -12.97 -4.13 -2.16
N GLY A 285 -13.13 -3.16 -1.25
CA GLY A 285 -14.40 -2.94 -0.56
C GLY A 285 -15.55 -2.65 -1.52
N PHE A 286 -15.31 -1.92 -2.62
CA PHE A 286 -16.33 -1.57 -3.59
C PHE A 286 -16.88 -2.76 -4.37
N ARG A 287 -16.20 -3.90 -4.42
CA ARG A 287 -16.71 -5.14 -5.01
C ARG A 287 -18.04 -5.57 -4.36
N GLY A 288 -18.24 -5.25 -3.07
CA GLY A 288 -19.54 -5.38 -2.41
C GLY A 288 -20.63 -4.51 -3.05
N GLY A 289 -20.28 -3.29 -3.42
CA GLY A 289 -21.20 -2.39 -4.16
C GLY A 289 -21.62 -2.96 -5.52
N LEU A 290 -20.70 -3.57 -6.27
CA LEU A 290 -21.01 -4.26 -7.54
C LEU A 290 -21.99 -5.42 -7.31
N ARG A 291 -21.81 -6.21 -6.25
CA ARG A 291 -22.77 -7.27 -5.89
C ARG A 291 -24.17 -6.73 -5.55
N ALA A 292 -24.26 -5.50 -5.02
CA ALA A 292 -25.56 -4.88 -4.78
C ALA A 292 -26.31 -4.55 -6.10
N TYR A 293 -25.58 -4.11 -7.14
CA TYR A 293 -26.14 -3.93 -8.49
C TYR A 293 -26.61 -5.28 -9.08
N GLU A 294 -25.80 -6.32 -8.96
CA GLU A 294 -26.15 -7.67 -9.41
C GLU A 294 -27.41 -8.21 -8.70
N ALA A 295 -27.46 -8.08 -7.35
CA ALA A 295 -28.63 -8.49 -6.56
C ALA A 295 -29.90 -7.71 -6.94
N ALA A 296 -29.76 -6.43 -7.31
CA ALA A 296 -30.84 -5.59 -7.81
C ALA A 296 -31.19 -5.88 -9.29
N LYS A 297 -30.48 -6.79 -9.98
CA LYS A 297 -30.59 -7.09 -11.40
C LYS A 297 -30.43 -5.86 -12.29
N LYS A 298 -29.48 -4.99 -11.94
CA LYS A 298 -29.15 -3.75 -12.65
C LYS A 298 -27.75 -3.81 -13.20
N ALA A 299 -27.57 -3.32 -14.44
CA ALA A 299 -26.22 -3.06 -14.96
C ALA A 299 -25.59 -1.87 -14.21
N PRO A 300 -24.28 -1.87 -14.00
CA PRO A 300 -23.58 -0.75 -13.35
C PRO A 300 -23.34 0.40 -14.36
N ASP A 301 -24.42 1.14 -14.74
CA ASP A 301 -24.28 2.42 -15.46
C ASP A 301 -23.77 3.47 -14.47
N LEU A 302 -22.43 3.44 -14.23
CA LEU A 302 -21.83 3.98 -13.02
C LEU A 302 -20.44 4.55 -13.28
N ILE A 303 -20.16 5.70 -12.70
CA ILE A 303 -18.82 6.28 -12.59
C ILE A 303 -18.29 6.05 -11.17
N VAL A 304 -17.13 5.45 -11.01
CA VAL A 304 -16.54 5.17 -9.71
C VAL A 304 -15.18 5.84 -9.61
N SER A 305 -14.98 6.65 -8.56
CA SER A 305 -13.67 7.22 -8.22
C SER A 305 -13.15 6.56 -6.96
N LEU A 306 -11.98 5.93 -7.05
CA LEU A 306 -11.35 5.12 -6.00
C LEU A 306 -9.99 5.69 -5.60
N ARG A 307 -9.66 5.61 -4.32
CA ARG A 307 -8.31 5.93 -3.84
C ARG A 307 -7.34 4.78 -4.06
N THR A 308 -7.77 3.55 -3.91
CA THR A 308 -6.95 2.35 -4.09
C THR A 308 -7.27 1.63 -5.40
N ASP A 309 -6.51 0.60 -5.74
CA ASP A 309 -6.44 0.03 -7.08
C ASP A 309 -6.26 -1.50 -7.07
N GLU A 310 -6.94 -2.19 -6.15
CA GLU A 310 -6.83 -3.64 -6.04
C GLU A 310 -7.33 -4.36 -7.30
N MET A 311 -6.59 -5.39 -7.69
CA MET A 311 -6.76 -6.16 -8.93
C MET A 311 -8.17 -6.73 -9.11
N GLY A 312 -8.82 -7.13 -8.00
CA GLY A 312 -10.15 -7.72 -8.05
C GLY A 312 -11.20 -6.80 -8.68
N VAL A 313 -11.25 -5.51 -8.30
CA VAL A 313 -12.21 -4.57 -8.88
C VAL A 313 -11.88 -4.25 -10.33
N ILE A 314 -10.59 -4.25 -10.69
CA ILE A 314 -10.14 -4.02 -12.07
C ILE A 314 -10.59 -5.19 -12.96
N CYS A 315 -10.43 -6.42 -12.48
CA CYS A 315 -10.90 -7.62 -13.19
C CYS A 315 -12.43 -7.69 -13.27
N ASP A 316 -13.16 -7.31 -12.23
CA ASP A 316 -14.62 -7.22 -12.25
C ASP A 316 -15.10 -6.20 -13.28
N TRP A 317 -14.41 -5.04 -13.40
CA TRP A 317 -14.70 -4.04 -14.42
C TRP A 317 -14.46 -4.58 -15.85
N GLU A 318 -13.32 -5.23 -16.07
CA GLU A 318 -12.98 -5.79 -17.40
C GLU A 318 -13.96 -6.90 -17.80
N LYS A 319 -14.38 -7.73 -16.84
CA LYS A 319 -15.39 -8.78 -17.05
C LYS A 319 -16.77 -8.20 -17.36
N ALA A 320 -17.17 -7.11 -16.71
CA ALA A 320 -18.45 -6.44 -16.97
C ALA A 320 -18.53 -5.94 -18.42
N ASN A 321 -17.40 -5.48 -18.98
CA ASN A 321 -17.28 -5.00 -20.37
C ASN A 321 -18.40 -4.04 -20.79
N ASP A 322 -18.84 -3.18 -19.89
CA ASP A 322 -19.92 -2.21 -20.10
C ASP A 322 -19.33 -0.82 -20.35
N PRO A 323 -19.62 -0.16 -21.48
CA PRO A 323 -19.08 1.15 -21.82
C PRO A 323 -19.55 2.27 -20.86
N ASN A 324 -20.66 2.06 -20.17
CA ASN A 324 -21.20 3.01 -19.20
C ASN A 324 -20.61 2.82 -17.80
N PHE A 325 -19.91 1.71 -17.55
CA PHE A 325 -19.21 1.47 -16.30
C PHE A 325 -17.78 1.98 -16.40
N LYS A 326 -17.49 3.07 -15.70
CA LYS A 326 -16.17 3.71 -15.69
C LYS A 326 -15.60 3.71 -14.29
N ILE A 327 -14.35 3.30 -14.15
CA ILE A 327 -13.61 3.35 -12.89
C ILE A 327 -12.39 4.23 -13.07
N PHE A 328 -12.17 5.13 -12.12
CA PHE A 328 -10.95 5.92 -11.95
C PHE A 328 -10.35 5.57 -10.59
N TYR A 329 -9.03 5.39 -10.54
CA TYR A 329 -8.30 5.09 -9.31
C TYR A 329 -7.11 6.01 -9.15
N SER A 330 -6.73 6.25 -7.91
CA SER A 330 -5.47 6.88 -7.55
C SER A 330 -4.41 5.78 -7.34
N ASN A 331 -3.22 6.15 -6.90
CA ASN A 331 -2.18 5.21 -6.50
C ASN A 331 -2.59 4.48 -5.22
N GLY A 332 -2.25 3.20 -5.07
CA GLY A 332 -2.68 2.35 -3.96
C GLY A 332 -2.24 2.78 -2.57
N GLN A 333 -1.20 3.66 -2.48
CA GLN A 333 -0.69 4.29 -1.25
C GLN A 333 -0.13 3.30 -0.19
N ASN A 334 0.08 2.04 -0.53
CA ASN A 334 0.71 1.04 0.34
C ASN A 334 2.16 1.39 0.69
N ASP A 335 2.86 2.03 -0.25
CA ASP A 335 4.25 2.41 -0.19
C ASP A 335 4.54 3.58 0.77
N GLN A 336 3.50 4.27 1.28
CA GLN A 336 3.68 5.28 2.33
C GLN A 336 4.38 4.72 3.58
N ALA A 337 4.23 3.42 3.86
CA ALA A 337 4.96 2.76 4.94
C ALA A 337 6.48 2.72 4.68
N ARG A 338 6.90 2.59 3.39
CA ARG A 338 8.32 2.72 2.99
C ARG A 338 8.82 4.14 3.22
N PHE A 339 8.03 5.13 2.80
CA PHE A 339 8.39 6.54 2.95
C PHE A 339 8.52 6.91 4.44
N ALA A 340 7.63 6.38 5.28
CA ALA A 340 7.65 6.63 6.71
C ALA A 340 8.90 6.05 7.39
N LEU A 341 9.25 4.81 7.08
CA LEU A 341 10.49 4.23 7.59
C LEU A 341 11.72 5.00 7.10
N THR A 342 11.75 5.36 5.81
CA THR A 342 12.85 6.13 5.22
C THR A 342 13.00 7.50 5.89
N ALA A 343 11.89 8.20 6.17
CA ALA A 343 11.93 9.46 6.90
C ALA A 343 12.59 9.32 8.28
N ALA A 344 12.23 8.26 9.02
CA ALA A 344 12.85 7.98 10.31
C ALA A 344 14.34 7.65 10.16
N MET A 345 14.73 6.84 9.18
CA MET A 345 16.14 6.49 8.95
C MET A 345 16.96 7.69 8.53
N MET A 346 16.46 8.54 7.63
CA MET A 346 17.10 9.81 7.25
C MET A 346 17.28 10.73 8.48
N LYS A 347 16.26 10.81 9.35
CA LYS A 347 16.35 11.61 10.58
C LYS A 347 17.41 11.05 11.53
N LYS A 348 17.52 9.72 11.65
CA LYS A 348 18.53 9.04 12.46
C LYS A 348 19.96 9.28 11.92
N GLU A 349 20.11 9.46 10.63
CA GLU A 349 21.36 9.85 9.95
C GLU A 349 21.67 11.35 10.07
N GLY A 350 20.85 12.14 10.77
CA GLY A 350 21.02 13.58 10.91
C GLY A 350 20.60 14.40 9.68
N LYS A 351 19.93 13.77 8.69
CA LYS A 351 19.40 14.46 7.52
C LYS A 351 18.15 15.27 7.89
N ASP A 352 17.90 16.32 7.13
CA ASP A 352 16.68 17.12 7.32
C ASP A 352 15.45 16.37 6.77
N VAL A 353 14.38 16.37 7.57
CA VAL A 353 13.10 15.75 7.22
C VAL A 353 12.00 16.79 7.42
N PRO A 354 11.27 17.16 6.37
CA PRO A 354 10.18 18.12 6.47
C PRO A 354 9.10 17.67 7.47
N PRO A 355 8.44 18.58 8.18
CA PRO A 355 7.39 18.25 9.16
C PRO A 355 6.15 17.62 8.52
N THR A 356 5.97 17.83 7.22
CA THR A 356 4.91 17.21 6.41
C THR A 356 5.47 16.82 5.06
N ILE A 357 5.18 15.61 4.62
CA ILE A 357 5.57 15.09 3.31
C ILE A 357 4.29 14.79 2.55
N ASN A 358 4.04 15.60 1.52
CA ASN A 358 2.93 15.35 0.61
C ASN A 358 3.33 14.27 -0.41
N VAL A 359 2.52 13.24 -0.52
CA VAL A 359 2.68 12.16 -1.50
C VAL A 359 1.91 12.54 -2.75
N PRO A 360 2.57 12.75 -3.89
CA PRO A 360 1.87 13.02 -5.13
C PRO A 360 0.97 11.84 -5.54
N PHE A 361 -0.11 12.12 -6.25
CA PHE A 361 -0.97 11.12 -6.86
C PHE A 361 -1.55 11.61 -8.18
N LYS A 362 -2.04 10.68 -8.99
CA LYS A 362 -2.83 10.95 -10.19
C LYS A 362 -4.04 10.03 -10.23
N MET A 363 -5.16 10.54 -10.78
CA MET A 363 -6.32 9.69 -11.10
C MET A 363 -6.14 9.08 -12.48
N HIS A 364 -6.16 7.76 -12.54
CA HIS A 364 -6.01 6.96 -13.76
C HIS A 364 -7.34 6.26 -14.10
N PRO A 365 -7.75 6.20 -15.37
CA PRO A 365 -8.85 5.33 -15.75
C PRO A 365 -8.42 3.86 -15.69
N VAL A 366 -9.33 2.98 -15.30
CA VAL A 366 -9.17 1.54 -15.57
C VAL A 366 -9.31 1.32 -17.07
N VAL A 367 -8.38 0.57 -17.64
CA VAL A 367 -8.36 0.25 -19.09
C VAL A 367 -8.23 -1.24 -19.32
N LYS A 368 -8.65 -1.72 -20.50
CA LYS A 368 -8.54 -3.13 -20.88
C LYS A 368 -7.08 -3.61 -20.83
N GLY A 369 -6.90 -4.84 -20.35
CA GLY A 369 -5.59 -5.48 -20.22
C GLY A 369 -4.86 -5.18 -18.92
N GLN A 370 -5.45 -4.42 -18.01
CA GLN A 370 -4.89 -4.21 -16.66
C GLN A 370 -5.21 -5.38 -15.70
N CYS A 371 -6.30 -6.12 -15.95
CA CYS A 371 -6.60 -7.31 -15.16
C CYS A 371 -5.51 -8.37 -15.38
N ASN A 372 -4.88 -8.78 -14.28
CA ASN A 372 -3.89 -9.86 -14.27
C ASN A 372 -4.35 -11.00 -13.35
N PRO A 373 -4.98 -12.06 -13.90
CA PRO A 373 -5.43 -13.20 -13.10
C PRO A 373 -4.28 -14.03 -12.50
N GLY A 374 -3.04 -13.73 -12.87
CA GLY A 374 -1.84 -14.37 -12.31
C GLY A 374 -1.39 -13.79 -10.97
N VAL A 375 -2.04 -12.74 -10.46
CA VAL A 375 -1.80 -12.18 -9.12
C VAL A 375 -3.07 -12.27 -8.28
N PRO A 376 -2.97 -12.24 -6.93
CA PRO A 376 -4.14 -12.22 -6.06
C PRO A 376 -5.06 -11.02 -6.35
N GLU A 377 -6.38 -11.21 -6.21
CA GLU A 377 -7.38 -10.14 -6.38
C GLU A 377 -7.12 -8.92 -5.50
N SER A 378 -6.46 -9.16 -4.39
CA SER A 378 -6.05 -8.16 -3.41
C SER A 378 -4.74 -7.43 -3.74
N ALA A 379 -4.05 -7.82 -4.81
CA ALA A 379 -2.84 -7.14 -5.26
C ALA A 379 -3.20 -5.73 -5.73
N SER A 380 -2.53 -4.72 -5.18
CA SER A 380 -2.61 -3.37 -5.71
C SER A 380 -1.80 -3.24 -7.00
N LEU A 381 -2.35 -2.56 -8.00
CA LEU A 381 -1.68 -2.32 -9.28
C LEU A 381 -0.39 -1.51 -9.11
N THR A 382 -0.41 -0.54 -8.19
CA THR A 382 0.68 0.41 -7.96
C THR A 382 1.61 0.02 -6.81
N THR A 383 1.36 -1.09 -6.08
CA THR A 383 2.29 -1.56 -5.04
C THR A 383 3.69 -1.82 -5.58
N LEU A 384 4.71 -1.54 -4.77
CA LEU A 384 6.11 -1.84 -5.06
C LEU A 384 6.52 -3.28 -4.67
N VAL A 385 5.64 -4.02 -4.00
CA VAL A 385 5.78 -5.46 -3.81
C VAL A 385 5.66 -6.13 -5.18
N ASP A 386 6.62 -6.97 -5.54
CA ASP A 386 6.57 -7.68 -6.81
C ASP A 386 5.51 -8.80 -6.84
N ASN A 387 5.10 -9.18 -8.04
CA ASN A 387 4.02 -10.15 -8.24
C ASN A 387 4.31 -11.52 -7.63
N ASP A 388 5.55 -11.97 -7.61
CA ASP A 388 5.90 -13.29 -7.06
C ASP A 388 5.81 -13.27 -5.55
N MET A 389 6.29 -12.18 -4.90
CA MET A 389 6.10 -11.97 -3.47
C MET A 389 4.62 -11.90 -3.10
N MET A 390 3.79 -11.20 -3.90
CA MET A 390 2.34 -11.14 -3.70
C MET A 390 1.70 -12.53 -3.78
N LYS A 391 2.08 -13.36 -4.75
CA LYS A 391 1.58 -14.74 -4.86
C LYS A 391 1.96 -15.57 -3.63
N GLU A 392 3.21 -15.45 -3.16
CA GLU A 392 3.70 -16.19 -1.99
C GLU A 392 3.01 -15.74 -0.68
N MET A 393 2.74 -14.42 -0.52
CA MET A 393 1.99 -13.89 0.63
C MET A 393 0.59 -14.49 0.74
N PHE A 394 -0.12 -14.59 -0.38
CA PHE A 394 -1.52 -14.98 -0.44
C PHE A 394 -1.75 -16.38 -1.04
N ALA A 395 -0.69 -17.17 -1.24
CA ALA A 395 -0.83 -18.58 -1.58
C ALA A 395 -1.71 -19.27 -0.54
N LYS A 396 -2.75 -19.96 -0.99
CA LYS A 396 -3.59 -20.78 -0.10
C LYS A 396 -2.66 -21.78 0.59
N GLN A 397 -2.54 -21.65 1.91
CA GLN A 397 -1.85 -22.61 2.77
C GLN A 397 -2.65 -23.89 2.84
#